data_8ed5fb302d4f968d329cb9a776d8fabb
#
_entry.id   8ed5fb302d4f968d329cb9a776d8fabb
#
_cell.length_a   1.000
_cell.length_b   1.000
_cell.length_c   1.000
_cell.angle_alpha   90.00
_cell.angle_beta   90.00
_cell.angle_gamma   90.00
#
_symmetry.space_group_name_H-M   'P 1'
#
loop_
_entity.id
_entity.type
_entity.pdbx_description
1 polymer ?
#
loop_
_entity_poly.entity_id
_entity_poly.type
_entity_poly.pdbx_seq_one_letter_code
_entity_poly.pdbx_strand_id
1 'polypeptide(L)'
;LSKAERVTGKNVTLPILSCILLSVTDSILTIKSTNLDLGLEIKIPVKMTESGSVAVSGTVLNTFISNLTHDKNVTLETIEGNLKVSTKHSYALIKAFPVDDFPTIPKITDQKPFTFNSQDLIKGLKSVMYSASPSTIRPVLSSVLMYPENDSVVFVATDSFRLGERKVNVKK
;
A
#
# COMPACT_ATOMS: atom_id res chain seq x y z
N LEU A 1 2.97 -9.47 -0.15
CA LEU A 1 2.58 -9.01 -1.48
C LEU A 1 1.09 -8.67 -1.58
N SER A 2 0.19 -9.52 -1.10
CA SER A 2 -1.26 -9.29 -1.17
C SER A 2 -1.71 -7.93 -0.62
N LYS A 3 -1.07 -7.42 0.46
CA LYS A 3 -1.34 -6.06 0.95
C LYS A 3 -0.90 -4.99 -0.05
N ALA A 4 0.25 -5.18 -0.68
CA ALA A 4 0.77 -4.22 -1.66
C ALA A 4 -0.07 -4.19 -2.94
N GLU A 5 -0.51 -5.35 -3.43
CA GLU A 5 -1.39 -5.45 -4.59
C GLU A 5 -2.74 -4.74 -4.37
N ARG A 6 -3.31 -4.80 -3.16
CA ARG A 6 -4.59 -4.11 -2.85
C ARG A 6 -4.50 -2.59 -2.92
N VAL A 7 -3.30 -2.04 -2.79
CA VAL A 7 -3.04 -0.60 -2.88
C VAL A 7 -2.74 -0.16 -4.30
N THR A 8 -2.44 -1.08 -5.22
CA THR A 8 -2.20 -0.72 -6.63
C THR A 8 -3.44 -0.10 -7.27
N GLY A 9 -3.22 0.91 -8.12
CA GLY A 9 -4.28 1.55 -8.88
C GLY A 9 -4.75 0.69 -10.05
N LYS A 10 -6.04 0.75 -10.35
CA LYS A 10 -6.64 0.14 -11.56
C LYS A 10 -6.80 1.16 -12.70
N ASN A 11 -6.04 2.24 -12.66
CA ASN A 11 -6.17 3.32 -13.63
C ASN A 11 -5.52 2.94 -14.96
N VAL A 12 -6.29 2.97 -16.02
CA VAL A 12 -5.84 2.63 -17.37
C VAL A 12 -4.89 3.71 -17.94
N THR A 13 -5.02 4.94 -17.48
CA THR A 13 -4.24 6.09 -17.98
C THR A 13 -2.78 6.06 -17.49
N LEU A 14 -2.52 5.46 -16.33
CA LEU A 14 -1.18 5.33 -15.76
C LEU A 14 -0.90 3.86 -15.39
N PRO A 15 -0.47 3.03 -16.35
CA PRO A 15 -0.25 1.60 -16.13
C PRO A 15 0.73 1.28 -15.00
N ILE A 16 1.70 2.16 -14.73
CA ILE A 16 2.67 2.00 -13.65
C ILE A 16 2.03 1.92 -12.26
N LEU A 17 0.84 2.51 -12.05
CA LEU A 17 0.09 2.43 -10.80
C LEU A 17 -0.44 1.02 -10.51
N SER A 18 -0.55 0.15 -11.53
CA SER A 18 -0.87 -1.26 -11.34
C SER A 18 0.34 -2.09 -10.90
N CYS A 19 1.52 -1.47 -10.87
CA CYS A 19 2.77 -2.12 -10.54
C CYS A 19 3.10 -2.01 -9.04
N ILE A 20 3.92 -2.96 -8.61
CA ILE A 20 4.63 -2.94 -7.35
C ILE A 20 6.10 -2.68 -7.67
N LEU A 21 6.70 -1.71 -7.00
CA LEU A 21 8.13 -1.47 -7.05
C LEU A 21 8.82 -2.32 -5.99
N LEU A 22 9.74 -3.14 -6.42
CA LEU A 22 10.63 -3.93 -5.58
C LEU A 22 12.02 -3.29 -5.64
N SER A 23 12.62 -2.99 -4.51
CA SER A 23 14.00 -2.53 -4.44
C SER A 23 14.73 -3.24 -3.31
N VAL A 24 15.97 -3.66 -3.54
CA VAL A 24 16.79 -4.32 -2.54
C VAL A 24 18.08 -3.54 -2.32
N THR A 25 18.33 -3.20 -1.06
CA THR A 25 19.54 -2.50 -0.59
C THR A 25 19.80 -2.93 0.85
N ASP A 26 21.06 -3.09 1.23
CA ASP A 26 21.48 -3.43 2.60
C ASP A 26 20.76 -4.69 3.17
N SER A 27 20.54 -5.70 2.34
CA SER A 27 19.79 -6.91 2.71
C SER A 27 18.35 -6.67 3.15
N ILE A 28 17.75 -5.56 2.71
CA ILE A 28 16.35 -5.22 2.93
C ILE A 28 15.65 -5.13 1.58
N LEU A 29 14.64 -5.96 1.37
CA LEU A 29 13.70 -5.83 0.26
C LEU A 29 12.62 -4.82 0.65
N THR A 30 12.58 -3.70 -0.05
CA THR A 30 11.52 -2.70 0.07
C THR A 30 10.49 -2.91 -1.03
N ILE A 31 9.25 -3.10 -0.64
CA ILE A 31 8.10 -3.28 -1.54
C ILE A 31 7.26 -2.02 -1.46
N LYS A 32 7.06 -1.33 -2.57
CA LYS A 32 6.24 -0.11 -2.65
C LYS A 32 5.09 -0.29 -3.61
N SER A 33 3.94 0.26 -3.26
CA SER A 33 2.77 0.36 -4.13
C SER A 33 1.99 1.64 -3.82
N THR A 34 1.33 2.20 -4.82
CA THR A 34 0.51 3.40 -4.65
C THR A 34 -0.55 3.48 -5.74
N ASN A 35 -1.69 4.10 -5.40
CA ASN A 35 -2.71 4.53 -6.34
C ASN A 35 -2.83 6.07 -6.40
N LEU A 36 -1.84 6.79 -5.85
CA LEU A 36 -1.71 8.22 -5.63
C LEU A 36 -2.48 8.76 -4.41
N ASP A 37 -3.58 8.13 -4.01
CA ASP A 37 -4.32 8.50 -2.80
C ASP A 37 -3.71 7.83 -1.54
N LEU A 38 -3.23 6.60 -1.72
CA LEU A 38 -2.63 5.77 -0.67
C LEU A 38 -1.28 5.24 -1.13
N GLY A 39 -0.26 5.41 -0.32
CA GLY A 39 1.05 4.79 -0.50
C GLY A 39 1.31 3.72 0.55
N LEU A 40 1.88 2.60 0.13
CA LEU A 40 2.31 1.52 1.01
C LEU A 40 3.79 1.24 0.80
N GLU A 41 4.54 1.17 1.90
CA GLU A 41 5.93 0.70 1.92
C GLU A 41 6.06 -0.44 2.94
N ILE A 42 6.60 -1.57 2.50
CA ILE A 42 6.87 -2.75 3.34
C ILE A 42 8.35 -3.09 3.23
N LYS A 43 9.02 -3.28 4.35
CA LYS A 43 10.42 -3.70 4.42
C LYS A 43 10.53 -5.12 4.97
N ILE A 44 11.31 -5.95 4.28
CA ILE A 44 11.50 -7.36 4.64
C ILE A 44 13.01 -7.67 4.60
N PRO A 45 13.61 -8.25 5.65
CA PRO A 45 14.97 -8.70 5.59
C PRO A 45 15.10 -9.88 4.62
N VAL A 46 16.11 -9.83 3.76
CA VAL A 46 16.37 -10.85 2.73
C VAL A 46 17.86 -11.17 2.62
N LYS A 47 18.18 -12.32 2.04
CA LYS A 47 19.53 -12.58 1.57
C LYS A 47 19.71 -11.85 0.25
N MET A 48 20.72 -11.03 0.14
CA MET A 48 21.02 -10.22 -1.04
C MET A 48 22.36 -10.63 -1.63
N THR A 49 22.42 -10.75 -2.94
CA THR A 49 23.67 -10.92 -3.71
C THR A 49 24.08 -9.59 -4.31
N GLU A 50 23.13 -8.88 -4.92
CA GLU A 50 23.33 -7.58 -5.56
C GLU A 50 22.15 -6.65 -5.25
N SER A 51 22.41 -5.35 -5.20
CA SER A 51 21.37 -4.33 -5.09
C SER A 51 20.68 -4.14 -6.44
N GLY A 52 19.40 -3.79 -6.42
CA GLY A 52 18.65 -3.54 -7.64
C GLY A 52 17.22 -3.10 -7.38
N SER A 53 16.55 -2.67 -8.44
CA SER A 53 15.14 -2.29 -8.39
C SER A 53 14.42 -2.71 -9.67
N VAL A 54 13.13 -3.05 -9.52
CA VAL A 54 12.28 -3.46 -10.64
C VAL A 54 10.82 -3.15 -10.32
N ALA A 55 10.08 -2.65 -11.30
CA ALA A 55 8.65 -2.43 -11.21
C ALA A 55 7.90 -3.47 -12.04
N VAL A 56 6.97 -4.21 -11.44
CA VAL A 56 6.22 -5.28 -12.10
C VAL A 56 4.76 -5.25 -11.72
N SER A 57 3.90 -5.81 -12.59
CA SER A 57 2.47 -5.94 -12.30
C SER A 57 2.23 -6.62 -10.95
N GLY A 58 1.55 -5.91 -10.04
CA GLY A 58 1.22 -6.41 -8.70
C GLY A 58 0.35 -7.65 -8.74
N THR A 59 -0.63 -7.68 -9.63
CA THR A 59 -1.55 -8.81 -9.80
C THR A 59 -0.82 -10.05 -10.30
N VAL A 60 0.03 -9.92 -11.33
CA VAL A 60 0.78 -11.07 -11.89
C VAL A 60 1.73 -11.64 -10.83
N LEU A 61 2.52 -10.78 -10.17
CA LEU A 61 3.45 -11.20 -9.14
C LEU A 61 2.74 -11.87 -7.96
N ASN A 62 1.65 -11.26 -7.48
CA ASN A 62 0.90 -11.81 -6.34
C ASN A 62 0.24 -13.13 -6.70
N THR A 63 -0.37 -13.27 -7.88
CA THR A 63 -0.97 -14.52 -8.35
C THR A 63 0.07 -15.63 -8.43
N PHE A 64 1.24 -15.36 -9.03
CA PHE A 64 2.30 -16.37 -9.11
C PHE A 64 2.76 -16.83 -7.72
N ILE A 65 3.09 -15.88 -6.83
CA ILE A 65 3.60 -16.22 -5.49
C ILE A 65 2.54 -16.89 -4.62
N SER A 66 1.27 -16.51 -4.74
CA SER A 66 0.18 -17.13 -3.98
C SER A 66 -0.06 -18.59 -4.36
N ASN A 67 0.32 -18.99 -5.57
CA ASN A 67 0.22 -20.37 -6.04
C ASN A 67 1.43 -21.24 -5.69
N LEU A 68 2.48 -20.66 -5.09
CA LEU A 68 3.66 -21.41 -4.63
C LEU A 68 3.36 -22.05 -3.26
N THR A 69 2.73 -23.21 -3.27
CA THR A 69 2.24 -23.86 -2.04
C THR A 69 3.30 -24.66 -1.28
N HIS A 70 4.38 -25.06 -1.93
CA HIS A 70 5.36 -26.02 -1.38
C HIS A 70 6.76 -25.46 -1.15
N ASP A 71 7.07 -24.29 -1.70
CA ASP A 71 8.41 -23.73 -1.64
C ASP A 71 8.53 -22.65 -0.54
N LYS A 72 9.48 -22.85 0.37
CA LYS A 72 9.76 -21.92 1.48
C LYS A 72 10.57 -20.70 1.06
N ASN A 73 11.35 -20.81 0.00
CA ASN A 73 12.25 -19.77 -0.47
C ASN A 73 11.90 -19.37 -1.90
N VAL A 74 11.88 -18.06 -2.13
CA VAL A 74 11.68 -17.45 -3.45
C VAL A 74 12.91 -16.62 -3.77
N THR A 75 13.47 -16.82 -4.96
CA THR A 75 14.57 -16.02 -5.50
C THR A 75 14.03 -15.03 -6.50
N LEU A 76 14.43 -13.78 -6.37
CA LEU A 76 14.10 -12.69 -7.28
C LEU A 76 15.39 -12.27 -7.99
N GLU A 77 15.36 -12.22 -9.31
CA GLU A 77 16.50 -11.93 -10.15
C GLU A 77 16.04 -11.06 -11.32
N THR A 78 16.83 -10.06 -11.69
CA THR A 78 16.56 -9.28 -12.90
C THR A 78 17.32 -9.87 -14.08
N ILE A 79 16.61 -10.22 -15.16
CA ILE A 79 17.18 -10.77 -16.40
C ILE A 79 16.66 -9.94 -17.57
N GLU A 80 17.56 -9.34 -18.34
CA GLU A 80 17.24 -8.51 -19.50
C GLU A 80 16.16 -7.46 -19.20
N GLY A 81 16.25 -6.82 -18.01
CA GLY A 81 15.31 -5.81 -17.57
C GLY A 81 13.96 -6.34 -17.09
N ASN A 82 13.75 -7.65 -17.03
CA ASN A 82 12.53 -8.28 -16.51
C ASN A 82 12.79 -8.94 -15.16
N LEU A 83 11.72 -9.21 -14.39
CA LEU A 83 11.82 -9.92 -13.12
C LEU A 83 11.64 -11.42 -13.33
N LYS A 84 12.67 -12.20 -13.06
CA LYS A 84 12.56 -13.64 -12.88
C LYS A 84 12.27 -13.94 -11.43
N VAL A 85 11.18 -14.65 -11.18
CA VAL A 85 10.79 -15.18 -9.87
C VAL A 85 10.97 -16.69 -9.94
N SER A 86 11.81 -17.25 -9.10
CA SER A 86 12.09 -18.70 -9.12
C SER A 86 12.07 -19.32 -7.74
N THR A 87 11.71 -20.58 -7.73
CA THR A 87 11.76 -21.48 -6.58
C THR A 87 12.50 -22.75 -6.97
N LYS A 88 12.54 -23.74 -6.10
CA LYS A 88 13.13 -25.03 -6.41
C LYS A 88 12.43 -25.77 -7.56
N HIS A 89 11.11 -25.56 -7.72
CA HIS A 89 10.26 -26.36 -8.61
C HIS A 89 9.57 -25.54 -9.71
N SER A 90 9.58 -24.21 -9.62
CA SER A 90 8.85 -23.36 -10.53
C SER A 90 9.60 -22.07 -10.81
N TYR A 91 9.41 -21.50 -11.98
CA TYR A 91 9.88 -20.16 -12.30
C TYR A 91 8.88 -19.40 -13.18
N ALA A 92 8.93 -18.09 -13.11
CA ALA A 92 8.20 -17.20 -14.01
C ALA A 92 9.09 -16.01 -14.39
N LEU A 93 9.00 -15.57 -15.63
CA LEU A 93 9.58 -14.31 -16.10
C LEU A 93 8.44 -13.30 -16.24
N ILE A 94 8.50 -12.23 -15.46
CA ILE A 94 7.47 -11.19 -15.42
C ILE A 94 8.04 -9.94 -16.08
N LYS A 95 7.32 -9.43 -17.09
CA LYS A 95 7.70 -8.19 -17.78
C LYS A 95 7.73 -7.03 -16.80
N ALA A 96 8.83 -6.29 -16.79
CA ALA A 96 8.98 -5.10 -15.97
C ALA A 96 8.57 -3.83 -16.71
N PHE A 97 8.32 -2.79 -15.93
CA PHE A 97 8.07 -1.43 -16.37
C PHE A 97 9.24 -0.53 -15.95
N PRO A 98 9.46 0.61 -16.62
CA PRO A 98 10.49 1.55 -16.22
C PRO A 98 10.32 1.99 -14.76
N VAL A 99 11.38 1.86 -13.97
CA VAL A 99 11.36 2.20 -12.55
C VAL A 99 11.19 3.70 -12.33
N ASP A 100 11.74 4.50 -13.24
CA ASP A 100 11.69 5.97 -13.19
C ASP A 100 10.27 6.53 -13.31
N ASP A 101 9.36 5.76 -13.92
CA ASP A 101 7.95 6.14 -14.04
C ASP A 101 7.17 5.91 -12.72
N PHE A 102 7.76 5.21 -11.74
CA PHE A 102 7.07 4.90 -10.49
C PHE A 102 6.98 6.14 -9.59
N PRO A 103 5.77 6.52 -9.14
CA PRO A 103 5.57 7.73 -8.33
C PRO A 103 6.36 7.69 -7.02
N THR A 104 6.95 8.83 -6.66
CA THR A 104 7.60 8.99 -5.37
C THR A 104 6.56 9.02 -4.26
N ILE A 105 6.64 8.08 -3.32
CA ILE A 105 5.82 8.10 -2.11
C ILE A 105 6.48 9.09 -1.14
N PRO A 106 5.80 10.20 -0.75
CA PRO A 106 6.38 11.18 0.15
C PRO A 106 6.65 10.57 1.53
N LYS A 107 7.81 10.89 2.10
CA LYS A 107 8.12 10.54 3.48
C LYS A 107 7.49 11.57 4.40
N ILE A 108 6.84 11.11 5.46
CA ILE A 108 6.33 11.99 6.52
C ILE A 108 7.52 12.35 7.41
N THR A 109 7.94 13.61 7.33
CA THR A 109 9.00 14.19 8.17
C THR A 109 8.37 15.25 9.08
N ASP A 110 8.87 15.39 10.30
CA ASP A 110 8.63 16.52 11.22
C ASP A 110 7.22 16.75 11.77
N GLN A 111 6.34 15.76 11.75
CA GLN A 111 5.07 15.89 12.44
C GLN A 111 5.08 15.13 13.77
N LYS A 112 4.50 15.74 14.80
CA LYS A 112 4.29 15.04 16.08
C LYS A 112 3.27 13.92 15.85
N PRO A 113 3.69 12.64 15.85
CA PRO A 113 2.74 11.55 15.66
C PRO A 113 1.85 11.44 16.90
N PHE A 114 0.58 11.16 16.69
CA PHE A 114 -0.25 10.63 17.77
C PHE A 114 -0.49 9.14 17.52
N THR A 115 -0.42 8.35 18.59
CA THR A 115 -0.54 6.90 18.52
C THR A 115 -1.77 6.45 19.29
N PHE A 116 -2.54 5.56 18.71
CA PHE A 116 -3.69 4.93 19.36
C PHE A 116 -3.93 3.53 18.83
N ASN A 117 -4.78 2.77 19.51
CA ASN A 117 -5.02 1.38 19.18
C ASN A 117 -5.68 1.24 17.80
N SER A 118 -5.22 0.28 16.99
CA SER A 118 -5.78 0.02 15.66
C SER A 118 -7.26 -0.37 15.68
N GLN A 119 -7.73 -1.02 16.74
CA GLN A 119 -9.15 -1.35 16.93
C GLN A 119 -10.00 -0.09 17.10
N ASP A 120 -9.50 0.91 17.81
CA ASP A 120 -10.16 2.19 18.00
C ASP A 120 -10.21 2.98 16.68
N LEU A 121 -9.16 2.94 15.87
CA LEU A 121 -9.16 3.49 14.52
C LEU A 121 -10.26 2.85 13.66
N ILE A 122 -10.28 1.53 13.59
CA ILE A 122 -11.27 0.78 12.81
C ILE A 122 -12.69 1.08 13.29
N LYS A 123 -12.92 1.13 14.60
CA LYS A 123 -14.21 1.45 15.20
C LYS A 123 -14.65 2.88 14.86
N GLY A 124 -13.74 3.84 15.00
CA GLY A 124 -13.99 5.24 14.66
C GLY A 124 -14.40 5.41 13.19
N LEU A 125 -13.57 4.90 12.27
CA LEU A 125 -13.84 4.96 10.83
C LEU A 125 -15.17 4.28 10.47
N LYS A 126 -15.40 3.04 10.91
CA LYS A 126 -16.65 2.31 10.62
C LYS A 126 -17.90 3.02 11.15
N SER A 127 -17.77 3.78 12.24
CA SER A 127 -18.91 4.49 12.82
C SER A 127 -19.39 5.68 11.99
N VAL A 128 -18.57 6.24 11.10
CA VAL A 128 -18.90 7.46 10.34
C VAL A 128 -18.88 7.27 8.82
N MET A 129 -18.19 6.24 8.31
CA MET A 129 -18.03 6.00 6.87
C MET A 129 -19.35 5.98 6.08
N TYR A 130 -20.44 5.54 6.69
CA TYR A 130 -21.76 5.50 6.05
C TYR A 130 -22.30 6.89 5.71
N SER A 131 -21.78 7.94 6.34
CA SER A 131 -22.15 9.32 6.09
C SER A 131 -21.28 10.00 5.02
N ALA A 132 -20.18 9.36 4.57
CA ALA A 132 -19.38 9.89 3.48
C ALA A 132 -20.07 9.70 2.13
N SER A 133 -19.83 10.62 1.20
CA SER A 133 -20.35 10.52 -0.16
C SER A 133 -19.68 9.37 -0.92
N PRO A 134 -20.44 8.54 -1.65
CA PRO A 134 -19.86 7.55 -2.55
C PRO A 134 -19.22 8.16 -3.81
N SER A 135 -19.51 9.44 -4.10
CA SER A 135 -19.00 10.16 -5.26
C SER A 135 -17.65 10.80 -4.96
N THR A 136 -16.66 10.56 -5.83
CA THR A 136 -15.31 11.14 -5.74
C THR A 136 -15.20 12.53 -6.40
N ILE A 137 -16.30 13.08 -6.97
CA ILE A 137 -16.32 14.40 -7.60
C ILE A 137 -15.94 15.50 -6.60
N ARG A 138 -16.33 15.32 -5.33
CA ARG A 138 -15.92 16.18 -4.21
C ARG A 138 -15.13 15.37 -3.20
N PRO A 139 -13.80 15.31 -3.33
CA PRO A 139 -12.95 14.45 -2.48
C PRO A 139 -13.14 14.68 -0.98
N VAL A 140 -13.40 15.93 -0.56
CA VAL A 140 -13.65 16.26 0.86
C VAL A 140 -14.88 15.53 1.41
N LEU A 141 -15.94 15.39 0.62
CA LEU A 141 -17.18 14.72 1.04
C LEU A 141 -17.06 13.19 0.98
N SER A 142 -16.14 12.65 0.17
CA SER A 142 -15.86 11.20 0.13
C SER A 142 -14.82 10.76 1.15
N SER A 143 -14.36 11.68 2.00
CA SER A 143 -13.31 11.45 3.00
C SER A 143 -13.86 11.46 4.42
N VAL A 144 -13.11 10.87 5.34
CA VAL A 144 -13.33 10.98 6.77
C VAL A 144 -12.32 11.97 7.34
N LEU A 145 -12.81 13.04 7.95
CA LEU A 145 -11.97 13.94 8.73
C LEU A 145 -11.60 13.29 10.06
N MET A 146 -10.34 13.34 10.41
CA MET A 146 -9.81 12.86 11.69
C MET A 146 -9.00 13.97 12.36
N TYR A 147 -9.28 14.25 13.64
CA TYR A 147 -8.47 15.20 14.40
C TYR A 147 -8.40 14.83 15.89
N PRO A 148 -7.28 15.13 16.57
CA PRO A 148 -7.18 14.94 18.01
C PRO A 148 -7.93 16.05 18.76
N GLU A 149 -8.62 15.67 19.83
CA GLU A 149 -9.29 16.59 20.75
C GLU A 149 -9.09 16.10 22.19
N ASN A 150 -8.21 16.79 22.95
CA ASN A 150 -7.79 16.39 24.31
C ASN A 150 -7.25 14.93 24.33
N ASP A 151 -7.87 14.04 25.10
CA ASP A 151 -7.52 12.62 25.20
C ASP A 151 -8.35 11.74 24.24
N SER A 152 -8.88 12.31 23.17
CA SER A 152 -9.75 11.62 22.22
C SER A 152 -9.36 11.94 20.78
N VAL A 153 -9.78 11.08 19.87
CA VAL A 153 -9.77 11.35 18.43
C VAL A 153 -11.21 11.44 17.95
N VAL A 154 -11.51 12.50 17.20
CA VAL A 154 -12.82 12.73 16.61
C VAL A 154 -12.77 12.32 15.15
N PHE A 155 -13.76 11.57 14.71
CA PHE A 155 -13.98 11.12 13.34
C PHE A 155 -15.26 11.78 12.83
N VAL A 156 -15.22 12.41 11.66
CA VAL A 156 -16.38 13.09 11.08
C VAL A 156 -16.48 12.75 9.59
N ALA A 157 -17.67 12.47 9.13
CA ALA A 157 -17.96 12.33 7.70
C ALA A 157 -19.34 12.94 7.37
N THR A 158 -19.48 13.48 6.17
CA THR A 158 -20.74 14.05 5.66
C THR A 158 -20.82 13.94 4.15
N ASP A 159 -22.03 13.76 3.63
CA ASP A 159 -22.36 13.85 2.20
C ASP A 159 -23.19 15.12 1.86
N SER A 160 -23.27 16.09 2.78
CA SER A 160 -24.10 17.30 2.75
C SER A 160 -25.59 17.08 3.11
N PHE A 161 -26.07 15.85 3.22
CA PHE A 161 -27.45 15.53 3.62
C PHE A 161 -27.50 14.94 5.04
N ARG A 162 -26.43 14.24 5.44
CA ARG A 162 -26.28 13.64 6.75
C ARG A 162 -24.84 13.86 7.26
N LEU A 163 -24.67 13.86 8.57
CA LEU A 163 -23.39 14.00 9.24
C LEU A 163 -23.26 12.88 10.27
N GLY A 164 -22.14 12.19 10.24
CA GLY A 164 -21.74 11.23 11.26
C GLY A 164 -20.54 11.77 12.03
N GLU A 165 -20.63 11.79 13.35
CA GLU A 165 -19.53 12.13 14.25
C GLU A 165 -19.32 11.02 15.28
N ARG A 166 -18.07 10.69 15.54
CA ARG A 166 -17.68 9.73 16.56
C ARG A 166 -16.44 10.19 17.30
N LYS A 167 -16.55 10.32 18.61
CA LYS A 167 -15.44 10.57 19.51
C LYS A 167 -15.00 9.25 20.15
N VAL A 168 -13.70 8.96 20.05
CA VAL A 168 -13.08 7.75 20.60
C VAL A 168 -12.00 8.17 21.59
N ASN A 169 -12.14 7.76 22.86
CA ASN A 169 -11.13 8.04 23.87
C ASN A 169 -9.88 7.21 23.59
N VAL A 170 -8.74 7.87 23.58
CA VAL A 170 -7.44 7.24 23.34
C VAL A 170 -6.76 7.13 24.71
N LYS A 171 -6.59 5.90 25.19
CA LYS A 171 -5.75 5.69 26.39
C LYS A 171 -4.30 5.97 26.01
N LYS A 172 -3.68 6.86 26.79
CA LYS A 172 -2.22 7.07 26.73
C LYS A 172 -1.47 5.82 27.12
#